data_c303143b6aa341b50f4efa7dd8ad7f44
#
_entry.id   c303143b6aa341b50f4efa7dd8ad7f44
#
_cell.length_a   1.000
_cell.length_b   1.000
_cell.length_c   1.000
_cell.angle_alpha   90.00
_cell.angle_beta   90.00
_cell.angle_gamma   90.00
#
_symmetry.space_group_name_H-M   'P 1'
#
loop_
_entity.id
_entity.type
_entity.pdbx_description
1 polymer ?
#
loop_
_entity_poly.entity_id
_entity_poly.type
_entity_poly.pdbx_seq_one_letter_code
_entity_poly.pdbx_strand_id
1 'polypeptide(L)'
;MKTLTLDIDGFDYNARGVARCDGKTAFVGGALPGERVVARITADKKRFLEAETVQILTPSPDRIVPACTHYDDCGGCALQHASDTAQHRLKESVWLEQLARIGKTAPTRALPAISGDPWHYRSRARLAWDDARQVLGFRGRASARVVNIERCLILPQAISARLPDIRALCRQLAQQTAIHGVDISEGDGVTVLRIRLQDAIGDRLVAATAARWNETAAQPWQIWLQSGRDRVTKHPAAAPPLAYALPAYDLTLPYAPDDFTQVNKALNRELVAIALAALDFQPGERVLDFFCGLGNFSLPLAQSGAEVLVLEGVDEMVARANANAAAQGLADRCQFRRADLFAVTPKQLKAWGKAERWLLDPPRAGAQALCAALDGKHAPARIVYVSCNPGTLARDAAILTQKGYRMESGRLLHMFAQTAHVESLAVFVRD
;
A
#
# COMPACT_ATOMS: atom_id res chain seq x y z
N MET A 1 31.36 1.68 -19.61
CA MET A 1 30.50 2.40 -18.63
C MET A 1 31.40 2.78 -17.45
N LYS A 2 31.25 4.00 -16.92
CA LYS A 2 32.10 4.49 -15.82
C LYS A 2 31.66 3.85 -14.50
N THR A 3 32.63 3.35 -13.72
CA THR A 3 32.42 2.83 -12.36
C THR A 3 33.12 3.72 -11.35
N LEU A 4 32.62 3.74 -10.12
CA LEU A 4 33.17 4.46 -8.97
C LEU A 4 33.23 3.53 -7.77
N THR A 5 34.24 3.68 -6.94
CA THR A 5 34.26 3.08 -5.59
C THR A 5 33.69 4.09 -4.63
N LEU A 6 32.65 3.69 -3.88
CA LEU A 6 31.88 4.56 -2.99
C LEU A 6 31.76 3.94 -1.60
N ASP A 7 31.90 4.77 -0.57
CA ASP A 7 31.53 4.42 0.80
C ASP A 7 30.11 4.93 1.04
N ILE A 8 29.22 4.04 1.49
CA ILE A 8 27.79 4.32 1.67
C ILE A 8 27.56 4.76 3.11
N ASP A 9 27.17 6.00 3.27
CA ASP A 9 26.99 6.64 4.58
C ASP A 9 25.52 6.90 4.96
N GLY A 10 24.59 6.76 4.00
CA GLY A 10 23.18 7.03 4.21
C GLY A 10 22.26 6.12 3.41
N PHE A 11 20.94 6.36 3.54
CA PHE A 11 19.89 5.61 2.86
C PHE A 11 18.75 6.54 2.44
N ASP A 12 18.18 6.32 1.26
CA ASP A 12 17.12 7.17 0.75
C ASP A 12 15.74 6.50 0.78
N TYR A 13 14.71 7.31 0.52
CA TYR A 13 13.31 6.89 0.45
C TYR A 13 13.03 5.82 -0.64
N ASN A 14 13.87 5.73 -1.67
CA ASN A 14 13.73 4.74 -2.75
C ASN A 14 14.51 3.44 -2.47
N ALA A 15 14.94 3.22 -1.23
CA ALA A 15 15.74 2.09 -0.81
C ALA A 15 17.10 2.00 -1.54
N ARG A 16 17.76 3.15 -1.70
CA ARG A 16 19.11 3.23 -2.27
C ARG A 16 20.09 3.69 -1.21
N GLY A 17 21.30 3.15 -1.23
CA GLY A 17 22.42 3.69 -0.48
C GLY A 17 22.74 5.11 -0.96
N VAL A 18 23.20 5.95 -0.04
CA VAL A 18 23.60 7.34 -0.31
C VAL A 18 25.09 7.47 -0.02
N ALA A 19 25.82 8.10 -0.94
CA ALA A 19 27.23 8.42 -0.80
C ALA A 19 27.52 9.85 -1.28
N ARG A 20 28.74 10.35 -0.98
CA ARG A 20 29.24 11.61 -1.53
C ARG A 20 30.37 11.32 -2.52
N CYS A 21 30.31 11.96 -3.68
CA CYS A 21 31.32 11.83 -4.73
C CYS A 21 31.45 13.16 -5.50
N ASP A 22 32.66 13.74 -5.47
CA ASP A 22 33.02 14.97 -6.19
C ASP A 22 31.99 16.12 -5.98
N GLY A 23 31.55 16.30 -4.72
CA GLY A 23 30.58 17.33 -4.34
C GLY A 23 29.12 17.02 -4.70
N LYS A 24 28.84 15.90 -5.38
CA LYS A 24 27.50 15.41 -5.69
C LYS A 24 27.04 14.35 -4.69
N THR A 25 25.73 14.20 -4.53
CA THR A 25 25.13 13.06 -3.87
C THR A 25 25.03 11.91 -4.87
N ALA A 26 25.49 10.72 -4.51
CA ALA A 26 25.32 9.49 -5.28
C ALA A 26 24.24 8.61 -4.65
N PHE A 27 23.21 8.26 -5.43
CA PHE A 27 22.17 7.31 -5.05
C PHE A 27 22.49 5.97 -5.68
N VAL A 28 22.76 4.95 -4.84
CA VAL A 28 23.33 3.67 -5.25
C VAL A 28 22.32 2.56 -5.01
N GLY A 29 21.74 2.03 -6.08
CA GLY A 29 20.82 0.87 -6.01
C GLY A 29 21.56 -0.38 -5.50
N GLY A 30 20.91 -1.14 -4.61
CA GLY A 30 21.43 -2.39 -4.06
C GLY A 30 22.54 -2.25 -3.01
N ALA A 31 22.84 -1.03 -2.55
CA ALA A 31 23.83 -0.78 -1.50
C ALA A 31 23.18 -0.46 -0.15
N LEU A 32 23.83 -0.83 0.94
CA LEU A 32 23.42 -0.57 2.32
C LEU A 32 24.40 0.37 3.02
N PRO A 33 23.95 1.15 4.01
CA PRO A 33 24.83 1.96 4.84
C PRO A 33 25.93 1.12 5.51
N GLY A 34 27.14 1.69 5.57
CA GLY A 34 28.33 1.04 6.10
C GLY A 34 29.06 0.14 5.09
N GLU A 35 28.58 0.05 3.83
CA GLU A 35 29.24 -0.70 2.78
C GLU A 35 30.25 0.14 2.00
N ARG A 36 31.29 -0.53 1.50
CA ARG A 36 32.13 -0.03 0.44
C ARG A 36 31.87 -0.83 -0.82
N VAL A 37 31.48 -0.14 -1.88
CA VAL A 37 31.00 -0.78 -3.11
C VAL A 37 31.67 -0.21 -4.36
N VAL A 38 31.77 -1.04 -5.40
CA VAL A 38 31.97 -0.57 -6.77
C VAL A 38 30.61 -0.40 -7.40
N ALA A 39 30.28 0.81 -7.83
CA ALA A 39 29.01 1.15 -8.43
C ALA A 39 29.18 1.63 -9.88
N ARG A 40 28.32 1.17 -10.77
CA ARG A 40 28.24 1.59 -12.17
C ARG A 40 27.28 2.78 -12.29
N ILE A 41 27.76 3.89 -12.84
CA ILE A 41 26.92 5.09 -13.06
C ILE A 41 25.87 4.77 -14.13
N THR A 42 24.60 5.00 -13.78
CA THR A 42 23.44 4.89 -14.67
C THR A 42 22.94 6.25 -15.14
N ALA A 43 23.10 7.30 -14.32
CA ALA A 43 22.82 8.68 -14.70
C ALA A 43 23.75 9.66 -13.98
N ASP A 44 24.24 10.66 -14.72
CA ASP A 44 25.02 11.78 -14.17
C ASP A 44 24.24 13.09 -14.37
N LYS A 45 23.72 13.66 -13.27
CA LYS A 45 22.97 14.89 -13.26
C LYS A 45 23.81 16.02 -12.64
N LYS A 46 23.37 17.26 -12.82
CA LYS A 46 24.09 18.43 -12.30
C LYS A 46 24.37 18.36 -10.79
N ARG A 47 23.44 17.85 -9.99
CA ARG A 47 23.51 17.84 -8.51
C ARG A 47 23.65 16.46 -7.89
N PHE A 48 23.42 15.40 -8.64
CA PHE A 48 23.46 14.03 -8.13
C PHE A 48 23.85 13.03 -9.20
N LEU A 49 24.29 11.84 -8.76
CA LEU A 49 24.54 10.66 -9.57
C LEU A 49 23.51 9.59 -9.22
N GLU A 50 23.13 8.79 -10.20
CA GLU A 50 22.46 7.50 -9.98
C GLU A 50 23.40 6.39 -10.42
N ALA A 51 23.48 5.35 -9.61
CA ALA A 51 24.37 4.24 -9.86
C ALA A 51 23.75 2.92 -9.35
N GLU A 52 24.25 1.81 -9.85
CA GLU A 52 23.89 0.46 -9.41
C GLU A 52 25.14 -0.26 -8.90
N THR A 53 25.01 -0.95 -7.77
CA THR A 53 26.07 -1.77 -7.20
C THR A 53 26.44 -2.90 -8.13
N VAL A 54 27.72 -3.03 -8.48
CA VAL A 54 28.24 -4.13 -9.29
C VAL A 54 29.14 -5.07 -8.48
N GLN A 55 29.73 -4.56 -7.40
CA GLN A 55 30.54 -5.36 -6.49
C GLN A 55 30.52 -4.76 -5.08
N ILE A 56 30.46 -5.60 -4.08
CA ILE A 56 30.57 -5.21 -2.68
C ILE A 56 31.99 -5.55 -2.23
N LEU A 57 32.75 -4.53 -1.81
CA LEU A 57 34.12 -4.68 -1.33
C LEU A 57 34.15 -4.97 0.16
N THR A 58 33.29 -4.26 0.92
CA THR A 58 33.12 -4.47 2.35
C THR A 58 31.60 -4.53 2.61
N PRO A 59 31.05 -5.68 3.01
CA PRO A 59 29.64 -5.81 3.27
C PRO A 59 29.23 -5.19 4.61
N SER A 60 28.01 -4.69 4.69
CA SER A 60 27.35 -4.35 5.95
C SER A 60 27.00 -5.63 6.75
N PRO A 61 27.04 -5.60 8.09
CA PRO A 61 26.55 -6.71 8.91
C PRO A 61 25.05 -6.98 8.73
N ASP A 62 24.33 -6.02 8.18
CA ASP A 62 22.89 -6.12 7.87
C ASP A 62 22.59 -6.82 6.56
N ARG A 63 23.61 -7.07 5.74
CA ARG A 63 23.44 -7.69 4.45
C ARG A 63 23.18 -9.17 4.55
N ILE A 64 22.15 -9.61 3.85
CA ILE A 64 21.82 -11.04 3.70
C ILE A 64 21.70 -11.41 2.20
N VAL A 65 21.74 -12.69 1.93
CA VAL A 65 21.43 -13.22 0.58
C VAL A 65 19.93 -13.17 0.37
N PRO A 66 19.45 -12.55 -0.72
CA PRO A 66 18.01 -12.53 -1.04
C PRO A 66 17.45 -13.95 -1.19
N ALA A 67 16.32 -14.22 -0.53
CA ALA A 67 15.68 -15.54 -0.60
C ALA A 67 14.96 -15.80 -1.95
N CYS A 68 14.55 -14.74 -2.66
CA CYS A 68 13.85 -14.84 -3.93
C CYS A 68 14.82 -14.96 -5.11
N THR A 69 14.72 -16.04 -5.87
CA THR A 69 15.54 -16.28 -7.08
C THR A 69 15.33 -15.24 -8.20
N HIS A 70 14.23 -14.47 -8.14
CA HIS A 70 13.93 -13.42 -9.11
C HIS A 70 14.34 -12.01 -8.62
N TYR A 71 15.01 -11.91 -7.45
CA TYR A 71 15.23 -10.62 -6.81
C TYR A 71 16.03 -9.64 -7.67
N ASP A 72 17.04 -10.10 -8.38
CA ASP A 72 17.92 -9.22 -9.17
C ASP A 72 17.22 -8.65 -10.41
N ASP A 73 16.27 -9.40 -10.98
CA ASP A 73 15.55 -9.01 -12.19
C ASP A 73 14.20 -8.33 -11.90
N CYS A 74 13.48 -8.81 -10.88
CA CYS A 74 12.10 -8.39 -10.57
C CYS A 74 12.05 -7.03 -9.88
N GLY A 75 11.20 -6.12 -10.36
CA GLY A 75 10.98 -4.81 -9.75
C GLY A 75 10.04 -4.80 -8.54
N GLY A 76 9.52 -5.95 -8.11
CA GLY A 76 8.54 -6.02 -7.03
C GLY A 76 9.11 -5.82 -5.61
N CYS A 77 10.38 -6.17 -5.41
CA CYS A 77 11.08 -6.04 -4.13
C CYS A 77 12.36 -5.22 -4.28
N ALA A 78 12.71 -4.45 -3.25
CA ALA A 78 13.88 -3.58 -3.25
C ALA A 78 14.86 -3.87 -2.10
N LEU A 79 14.44 -4.60 -1.05
CA LEU A 79 15.18 -4.70 0.21
C LEU A 79 15.49 -6.14 0.67
N GLN A 80 15.30 -7.16 -0.16
CA GLN A 80 15.61 -8.54 0.26
C GLN A 80 17.08 -8.80 0.58
N HIS A 81 17.98 -7.89 0.18
CA HIS A 81 19.40 -7.94 0.51
C HIS A 81 19.73 -7.36 1.90
N ALA A 82 18.72 -6.84 2.60
CA ALA A 82 18.83 -6.37 3.99
C ALA A 82 18.03 -7.28 4.91
N SER A 83 18.58 -7.58 6.10
CA SER A 83 17.85 -8.30 7.15
C SER A 83 16.55 -7.59 7.51
N ASP A 84 15.54 -8.30 8.01
CA ASP A 84 14.25 -7.73 8.38
C ASP A 84 14.42 -6.60 9.41
N THR A 85 15.23 -6.82 10.45
CA THR A 85 15.57 -5.80 11.44
C THR A 85 16.21 -4.56 10.81
N ALA A 86 17.09 -4.76 9.83
CA ALA A 86 17.70 -3.64 9.11
C ALA A 86 16.68 -2.87 8.28
N GLN A 87 15.75 -3.56 7.61
CA GLN A 87 14.68 -2.90 6.87
C GLN A 87 13.83 -1.98 7.75
N HIS A 88 13.50 -2.42 8.98
CA HIS A 88 12.77 -1.58 9.96
C HIS A 88 13.56 -0.33 10.30
N ARG A 89 14.82 -0.49 10.72
CA ARG A 89 15.69 0.62 11.12
C ARG A 89 15.92 1.62 9.97
N LEU A 90 16.16 1.12 8.76
CA LEU A 90 16.38 1.97 7.58
C LEU A 90 15.12 2.77 7.21
N LYS A 91 13.95 2.15 7.24
CA LYS A 91 12.69 2.85 6.98
C LYS A 91 12.36 3.87 8.07
N GLU A 92 12.63 3.55 9.33
CA GLU A 92 12.41 4.46 10.45
C GLU A 92 13.35 5.67 10.36
N SER A 93 14.63 5.46 10.04
CA SER A 93 15.56 6.55 9.84
C SER A 93 15.14 7.50 8.71
N VAL A 94 14.68 6.95 7.58
CA VAL A 94 14.16 7.74 6.46
C VAL A 94 12.92 8.54 6.88
N TRP A 95 11.99 7.92 7.59
CA TRP A 95 10.78 8.58 8.06
C TRP A 95 11.08 9.75 9.01
N LEU A 96 11.93 9.53 10.02
CA LEU A 96 12.37 10.55 10.97
C LEU A 96 13.15 11.67 10.28
N GLU A 97 14.04 11.32 9.35
CA GLU A 97 14.81 12.32 8.58
C GLU A 97 13.90 13.22 7.74
N GLN A 98 12.89 12.66 7.06
CA GLN A 98 11.92 13.45 6.31
C GLN A 98 11.12 14.40 7.21
N LEU A 99 10.66 13.93 8.36
CA LEU A 99 9.98 14.77 9.36
C LEU A 99 10.87 15.92 9.84
N ALA A 100 12.13 15.63 10.16
CA ALA A 100 13.07 16.64 10.63
C ALA A 100 13.44 17.65 9.54
N ARG A 101 13.72 17.20 8.32
CA ARG A 101 14.25 18.07 7.25
C ARG A 101 13.16 18.86 6.53
N ILE A 102 12.03 18.23 6.22
CA ILE A 102 10.91 18.86 5.49
C ILE A 102 9.90 19.40 6.49
N GLY A 103 9.46 18.58 7.44
CA GLY A 103 8.44 18.91 8.43
C GLY A 103 8.89 19.88 9.50
N LYS A 104 10.21 20.03 9.70
CA LYS A 104 10.78 20.77 10.83
C LYS A 104 10.14 20.38 12.16
N THR A 105 9.75 19.11 12.27
CA THR A 105 9.07 18.53 13.43
C THR A 105 9.57 17.10 13.68
N ALA A 106 9.26 16.58 14.84
CA ALA A 106 9.49 15.20 15.21
C ALA A 106 8.38 14.76 16.18
N PRO A 107 8.07 13.46 16.28
CA PRO A 107 7.17 12.96 17.31
C PRO A 107 7.77 13.18 18.69
N THR A 108 6.97 13.70 19.63
CA THR A 108 7.37 13.80 21.06
C THR A 108 7.69 12.41 21.62
N ARG A 109 6.93 11.39 21.17
CA ARG A 109 7.15 9.98 21.48
C ARG A 109 7.23 9.18 20.19
N ALA A 110 8.42 8.73 19.80
CA ALA A 110 8.57 7.70 18.79
C ALA A 110 8.20 6.35 19.42
N LEU A 111 7.13 5.75 18.95
CA LEU A 111 6.65 4.46 19.44
C LEU A 111 7.29 3.32 18.64
N PRO A 112 7.46 2.12 19.23
CA PRO A 112 8.01 0.97 18.50
C PRO A 112 7.24 0.69 17.21
N ALA A 113 7.98 0.32 16.16
CA ALA A 113 7.38 -0.09 14.90
C ALA A 113 6.53 -1.34 15.08
N ILE A 114 5.46 -1.46 14.30
CA ILE A 114 4.64 -2.67 14.22
C ILE A 114 5.03 -3.44 12.96
N SER A 115 5.25 -4.73 13.12
CA SER A 115 5.62 -5.63 12.03
C SER A 115 4.83 -6.93 12.09
N GLY A 116 4.71 -7.59 10.96
CA GLY A 116 4.14 -8.93 10.81
C GLY A 116 5.13 -9.86 10.12
N ASP A 117 4.63 -10.97 9.59
CA ASP A 117 5.43 -11.86 8.76
C ASP A 117 5.98 -11.09 7.54
N PRO A 118 7.29 -11.10 7.29
CA PRO A 118 7.90 -10.42 6.15
C PRO A 118 7.61 -11.13 4.81
N TRP A 119 6.99 -12.30 4.85
CA TRP A 119 6.66 -13.12 3.69
C TRP A 119 5.16 -13.43 3.64
N HIS A 120 4.68 -13.85 2.46
CA HIS A 120 3.30 -14.35 2.24
C HIS A 120 2.16 -13.40 2.65
N TYR A 121 2.46 -12.14 2.90
CA TYR A 121 1.50 -11.17 3.42
C TYR A 121 0.65 -10.49 2.35
N ARG A 122 1.14 -10.47 1.08
CA ARG A 122 0.56 -9.63 0.04
C ARG A 122 -0.64 -10.28 -0.63
N SER A 123 -1.83 -9.97 -0.14
CA SER A 123 -3.10 -10.53 -0.63
C SER A 123 -3.50 -10.10 -2.04
N ARG A 124 -2.81 -9.14 -2.68
CA ARG A 124 -3.15 -8.64 -4.02
C ARG A 124 -1.93 -8.50 -4.91
N ALA A 125 -2.07 -8.91 -6.17
CA ALA A 125 -1.04 -8.73 -7.19
C ALA A 125 -1.65 -8.32 -8.53
N ARG A 126 -0.95 -7.44 -9.24
CA ARG A 126 -1.21 -7.15 -10.64
C ARG A 126 -0.04 -7.65 -11.45
N LEU A 127 -0.27 -8.71 -12.20
CA LEU A 127 0.72 -9.35 -13.06
C LEU A 127 0.59 -8.81 -14.49
N ALA A 128 1.73 -8.71 -15.16
CA ALA A 128 1.80 -8.39 -16.57
C ALA A 128 1.92 -9.67 -17.39
N TRP A 129 1.27 -9.70 -18.54
CA TRP A 129 1.40 -10.70 -19.57
C TRP A 129 2.24 -10.14 -20.72
N ASP A 130 3.22 -10.89 -21.18
CA ASP A 130 4.01 -10.60 -22.38
C ASP A 130 3.64 -11.66 -23.45
N ASP A 131 2.84 -11.26 -24.40
CA ASP A 131 2.28 -12.16 -25.40
C ASP A 131 3.36 -12.72 -26.33
N ALA A 132 4.33 -11.90 -26.74
CA ALA A 132 5.41 -12.32 -27.63
C ALA A 132 6.31 -13.39 -27.02
N ARG A 133 6.53 -13.31 -25.69
CA ARG A 133 7.38 -14.25 -24.96
C ARG A 133 6.61 -15.31 -24.21
N GLN A 134 5.27 -15.22 -24.18
CA GLN A 134 4.36 -16.13 -23.47
C GLN A 134 4.70 -16.28 -21.99
N VAL A 135 5.05 -15.16 -21.32
CA VAL A 135 5.44 -15.13 -19.92
C VAL A 135 4.51 -14.28 -19.07
N LEU A 136 4.32 -14.71 -17.83
CA LEU A 136 3.50 -14.04 -16.81
C LEU A 136 4.40 -13.65 -15.64
N GLY A 137 4.25 -12.42 -15.13
CA GLY A 137 4.97 -12.00 -13.93
C GLY A 137 4.93 -10.52 -13.67
N PHE A 138 5.96 -10.00 -13.04
CA PHE A 138 6.09 -8.58 -12.73
C PHE A 138 7.04 -7.87 -13.71
N ARG A 139 6.93 -6.56 -13.79
CA ARG A 139 7.89 -5.76 -14.55
C ARG A 139 9.26 -5.82 -13.88
N GLY A 140 10.31 -5.81 -14.69
CA GLY A 140 11.68 -5.77 -14.21
C GLY A 140 12.04 -4.44 -13.54
N ARG A 141 13.18 -4.42 -12.85
CA ARG A 141 13.72 -3.19 -12.24
C ARG A 141 13.97 -2.14 -13.32
N ALA A 142 13.39 -0.96 -13.12
CA ALA A 142 13.47 0.17 -14.06
C ALA A 142 13.26 -0.23 -15.54
N SER A 143 12.43 -1.25 -15.81
CA SER A 143 12.23 -1.85 -17.12
C SER A 143 10.75 -2.17 -17.36
N ALA A 144 10.33 -2.03 -18.63
CA ALA A 144 9.01 -2.49 -19.09
C ALA A 144 8.96 -4.01 -19.34
N ARG A 145 10.12 -4.69 -19.41
CA ARG A 145 10.22 -6.14 -19.63
C ARG A 145 9.50 -6.91 -18.53
N VAL A 146 8.71 -7.89 -18.89
CA VAL A 146 8.08 -8.82 -17.93
C VAL A 146 9.09 -9.90 -17.54
N VAL A 147 9.31 -10.04 -16.25
CA VAL A 147 10.10 -11.13 -15.66
C VAL A 147 9.18 -12.31 -15.41
N ASN A 148 9.53 -13.47 -15.93
CA ASN A 148 8.76 -14.68 -15.71
C ASN A 148 8.88 -15.13 -14.24
N ILE A 149 7.78 -15.16 -13.52
CA ILE A 149 7.78 -15.48 -12.08
C ILE A 149 7.22 -16.89 -11.87
N GLU A 150 8.07 -17.79 -11.39
CA GLU A 150 7.67 -19.15 -11.01
C GLU A 150 7.09 -19.21 -9.58
N ARG A 151 7.68 -18.45 -8.68
CA ARG A 151 7.24 -18.29 -7.29
C ARG A 151 7.45 -16.87 -6.82
N CYS A 152 6.57 -16.39 -5.94
CA CYS A 152 6.70 -15.07 -5.33
C CYS A 152 6.53 -15.21 -3.81
N LEU A 153 7.60 -14.98 -3.05
CA LEU A 153 7.63 -15.21 -1.61
C LEU A 153 6.79 -14.21 -0.81
N ILE A 154 6.45 -13.04 -1.36
CA ILE A 154 5.57 -12.09 -0.68
C ILE A 154 4.08 -12.37 -0.91
N LEU A 155 3.72 -13.17 -1.94
CA LEU A 155 2.34 -13.61 -2.15
C LEU A 155 2.01 -14.80 -1.24
N PRO A 156 0.74 -14.97 -0.80
CA PRO A 156 0.30 -16.17 -0.10
C PRO A 156 0.74 -17.43 -0.82
N GLN A 157 1.11 -18.46 -0.05
CA GLN A 157 1.68 -19.70 -0.61
C GLN A 157 0.77 -20.34 -1.66
N ALA A 158 -0.55 -20.33 -1.42
CA ALA A 158 -1.54 -20.89 -2.35
C ALA A 158 -1.55 -20.13 -3.70
N ILE A 159 -1.39 -18.81 -3.68
CA ILE A 159 -1.30 -18.00 -4.90
C ILE A 159 0.04 -18.24 -5.58
N SER A 160 1.14 -18.17 -4.82
CA SER A 160 2.50 -18.36 -5.33
C SER A 160 2.67 -19.70 -6.03
N ALA A 161 2.16 -20.78 -5.45
CA ALA A 161 2.19 -22.12 -6.03
C ALA A 161 1.40 -22.25 -7.35
N ARG A 162 0.37 -21.40 -7.52
CA ARG A 162 -0.52 -21.43 -8.68
C ARG A 162 -0.03 -20.58 -9.88
N LEU A 163 1.04 -19.81 -9.72
CA LEU A 163 1.54 -18.94 -10.81
C LEU A 163 1.87 -19.68 -12.12
N PRO A 164 2.49 -20.88 -12.11
CA PRO A 164 2.69 -21.66 -13.34
C PRO A 164 1.38 -22.07 -14.01
N ASP A 165 0.36 -22.44 -13.25
CA ASP A 165 -0.96 -22.83 -13.78
C ASP A 165 -1.69 -21.64 -14.37
N ILE A 166 -1.60 -20.46 -13.73
CA ILE A 166 -2.18 -19.20 -14.24
C ILE A 166 -1.50 -18.84 -15.57
N ARG A 167 -0.17 -18.99 -15.66
CA ARG A 167 0.57 -18.78 -16.92
C ARG A 167 0.11 -19.75 -18.00
N ALA A 168 -0.10 -21.03 -17.69
CA ALA A 168 -0.59 -22.03 -18.63
C ALA A 168 -2.00 -21.67 -19.15
N LEU A 169 -2.88 -21.22 -18.25
CA LEU A 169 -4.21 -20.73 -18.63
C LEU A 169 -4.10 -19.50 -19.56
N CYS A 170 -3.26 -18.52 -19.22
CA CYS A 170 -3.05 -17.34 -20.07
C CYS A 170 -2.54 -17.70 -21.47
N ARG A 171 -1.63 -18.69 -21.61
CA ARG A 171 -1.18 -19.18 -22.91
C ARG A 171 -2.30 -19.74 -23.78
N GLN A 172 -3.25 -20.45 -23.17
CA GLN A 172 -4.39 -20.99 -23.90
C GLN A 172 -5.39 -19.89 -24.30
N LEU A 173 -5.63 -18.93 -23.41
CA LEU A 173 -6.52 -17.79 -23.70
C LEU A 173 -5.93 -16.85 -24.76
N ALA A 174 -4.62 -16.63 -24.73
CA ALA A 174 -3.89 -15.78 -25.68
C ALA A 174 -3.97 -16.29 -27.13
N GLN A 175 -4.33 -17.55 -27.35
CA GLN A 175 -4.62 -18.09 -28.70
C GLN A 175 -5.94 -17.58 -29.30
N GLN A 176 -6.82 -17.01 -28.46
CA GLN A 176 -8.15 -16.56 -28.87
C GLN A 176 -8.29 -15.05 -28.85
N THR A 177 -7.61 -14.35 -27.92
CA THR A 177 -7.71 -12.89 -27.74
C THR A 177 -6.50 -12.35 -26.97
N ALA A 178 -6.17 -11.06 -27.12
CA ALA A 178 -5.11 -10.43 -26.38
C ALA A 178 -5.46 -10.28 -24.88
N ILE A 179 -4.45 -10.48 -24.01
CA ILE A 179 -4.55 -10.31 -22.56
C ILE A 179 -3.96 -8.98 -22.15
N HIS A 180 -4.76 -8.10 -21.55
CA HIS A 180 -4.34 -6.77 -21.10
C HIS A 180 -3.81 -6.74 -19.66
N GLY A 181 -4.09 -7.78 -18.88
CA GLY A 181 -3.60 -7.89 -17.51
C GLY A 181 -4.23 -9.03 -16.74
N VAL A 182 -3.56 -9.40 -15.65
CA VAL A 182 -3.96 -10.48 -14.75
C VAL A 182 -3.88 -9.96 -13.33
N ASP A 183 -5.02 -9.86 -12.68
CA ASP A 183 -5.11 -9.38 -11.30
C ASP A 183 -5.50 -10.55 -10.39
N ILE A 184 -4.85 -10.65 -9.24
CA ILE A 184 -5.17 -11.63 -8.20
C ILE A 184 -5.55 -10.87 -6.93
N SER A 185 -6.64 -11.26 -6.30
CA SER A 185 -7.10 -10.71 -5.03
C SER A 185 -7.56 -11.84 -4.12
N GLU A 186 -6.94 -11.96 -2.95
CA GLU A 186 -7.31 -12.93 -1.92
C GLU A 186 -8.14 -12.24 -0.85
N GLY A 187 -9.42 -12.58 -0.77
CA GLY A 187 -10.29 -12.29 0.36
C GLY A 187 -10.16 -13.31 1.48
N ASP A 188 -11.03 -13.23 2.49
CA ASP A 188 -11.04 -14.19 3.60
C ASP A 188 -11.91 -15.44 3.31
N GLY A 189 -12.64 -15.46 2.20
CA GLY A 189 -13.49 -16.60 1.80
C GLY A 189 -13.29 -17.07 0.37
N VAL A 190 -12.54 -16.30 -0.44
CA VAL A 190 -12.35 -16.61 -1.86
C VAL A 190 -11.09 -15.95 -2.40
N THR A 191 -10.40 -16.61 -3.33
CA THR A 191 -9.35 -15.99 -4.15
C THR A 191 -9.90 -15.72 -5.54
N VAL A 192 -9.84 -14.48 -5.99
CA VAL A 192 -10.28 -14.07 -7.32
C VAL A 192 -9.08 -13.89 -8.22
N LEU A 193 -9.08 -14.61 -9.35
CA LEU A 193 -8.20 -14.37 -10.49
C LEU A 193 -9.00 -13.65 -11.56
N ARG A 194 -8.69 -12.40 -11.86
CA ARG A 194 -9.30 -11.64 -12.94
C ARG A 194 -8.35 -11.53 -14.12
N ILE A 195 -8.78 -12.00 -15.30
CA ILE A 195 -8.05 -11.90 -16.55
C ILE A 195 -8.78 -10.88 -17.43
N ARG A 196 -8.10 -9.79 -17.77
CA ARG A 196 -8.64 -8.74 -18.63
C ARG A 196 -8.28 -9.03 -20.07
N LEU A 197 -9.29 -9.19 -20.90
CA LEU A 197 -9.21 -9.59 -22.30
C LEU A 197 -9.59 -8.42 -23.21
N GLN A 198 -9.06 -8.41 -24.42
CA GLN A 198 -9.51 -7.47 -25.46
C GLN A 198 -10.95 -7.80 -25.90
N ASP A 199 -11.20 -9.05 -26.26
CA ASP A 199 -12.50 -9.50 -26.74
C ASP A 199 -13.11 -10.54 -25.81
N ALA A 200 -14.44 -10.67 -25.86
CA ALA A 200 -15.14 -11.75 -25.20
C ALA A 200 -14.89 -13.07 -25.94
N ILE A 201 -14.60 -14.11 -25.18
CA ILE A 201 -14.35 -15.46 -25.68
C ILE A 201 -15.26 -16.47 -25.01
N GLY A 202 -15.27 -17.69 -25.53
CA GLY A 202 -15.96 -18.82 -24.86
C GLY A 202 -15.32 -19.15 -23.51
N ASP A 203 -16.14 -19.44 -22.51
CA ASP A 203 -15.74 -19.59 -21.12
C ASP A 203 -15.54 -21.04 -20.66
N ARG A 204 -15.82 -22.02 -21.54
CA ARG A 204 -15.75 -23.47 -21.21
C ARG A 204 -14.40 -23.90 -20.62
N LEU A 205 -13.29 -23.40 -21.18
CA LEU A 205 -11.94 -23.67 -20.68
C LEU A 205 -11.77 -23.17 -19.26
N VAL A 206 -12.23 -21.94 -19.00
CA VAL A 206 -12.07 -21.29 -17.69
C VAL A 206 -12.97 -21.94 -16.66
N ALA A 207 -14.18 -22.32 -17.02
CA ALA A 207 -15.09 -23.07 -16.16
C ALA A 207 -14.48 -24.42 -15.73
N ALA A 208 -13.92 -25.20 -16.67
CA ALA A 208 -13.25 -26.45 -16.39
C ALA A 208 -11.98 -26.25 -15.53
N THR A 209 -11.22 -25.19 -15.77
CA THR A 209 -10.04 -24.84 -14.96
C THR A 209 -10.41 -24.48 -13.53
N ALA A 210 -11.43 -23.65 -13.35
CA ALA A 210 -11.91 -23.27 -12.03
C ALA A 210 -12.43 -24.46 -11.24
N ALA A 211 -13.19 -25.36 -11.87
CA ALA A 211 -13.66 -26.60 -11.25
C ALA A 211 -12.50 -27.43 -10.75
N ARG A 212 -11.53 -27.74 -11.62
CA ARG A 212 -10.33 -28.51 -11.27
C ARG A 212 -9.50 -27.88 -10.14
N TRP A 213 -9.32 -26.56 -10.15
CA TRP A 213 -8.57 -25.89 -9.08
C TRP A 213 -9.27 -26.00 -7.73
N ASN A 214 -10.59 -25.98 -7.73
CA ASN A 214 -11.38 -26.04 -6.51
C ASN A 214 -11.48 -27.45 -5.90
N GLU A 215 -11.11 -28.52 -6.64
CA GLU A 215 -11.04 -29.88 -6.10
C GLU A 215 -10.02 -30.03 -4.96
N THR A 216 -8.94 -29.23 -5.00
CA THR A 216 -7.82 -29.34 -4.04
C THR A 216 -7.51 -28.04 -3.30
N ALA A 217 -8.25 -26.96 -3.55
CA ALA A 217 -7.99 -25.66 -2.96
C ALA A 217 -8.52 -25.61 -1.51
N ALA A 218 -7.67 -25.17 -0.58
CA ALA A 218 -8.09 -24.90 0.80
C ALA A 218 -9.08 -23.73 0.90
N GLN A 219 -8.99 -22.79 -0.04
CA GLN A 219 -9.90 -21.68 -0.20
C GLN A 219 -10.37 -21.62 -1.65
N PRO A 220 -11.67 -21.45 -1.94
CA PRO A 220 -12.22 -21.41 -3.29
C PRO A 220 -11.54 -20.37 -4.18
N TRP A 221 -11.33 -20.73 -5.43
CA TRP A 221 -10.91 -19.83 -6.49
C TRP A 221 -12.10 -19.47 -7.37
N GLN A 222 -12.23 -18.20 -7.70
CA GLN A 222 -13.13 -17.71 -8.73
C GLN A 222 -12.33 -17.05 -9.84
N ILE A 223 -12.51 -17.50 -11.08
CA ILE A 223 -11.83 -16.93 -12.24
C ILE A 223 -12.82 -16.01 -12.96
N TRP A 224 -12.42 -14.75 -13.15
CA TRP A 224 -13.19 -13.74 -13.84
C TRP A 224 -12.56 -13.45 -15.19
N LEU A 225 -13.36 -13.57 -16.26
CA LEU A 225 -13.00 -13.04 -17.57
C LEU A 225 -13.66 -11.68 -17.73
N GLN A 226 -12.89 -10.65 -17.98
CA GLN A 226 -13.38 -9.30 -18.20
C GLN A 226 -12.99 -8.84 -19.60
N SER A 227 -14.00 -8.58 -20.46
CA SER A 227 -13.83 -7.95 -21.76
C SER A 227 -14.55 -6.60 -21.79
N GLY A 228 -13.77 -5.52 -22.01
CA GLY A 228 -14.29 -4.17 -21.81
C GLY A 228 -14.55 -3.82 -20.32
N ARG A 229 -15.34 -2.77 -20.08
CA ARG A 229 -15.57 -2.26 -18.73
C ARG A 229 -16.59 -3.10 -17.94
N ASP A 230 -17.68 -3.52 -18.59
CA ASP A 230 -18.86 -4.03 -17.90
C ASP A 230 -19.15 -5.52 -18.14
N ARG A 231 -18.48 -6.13 -19.10
CA ARG A 231 -18.68 -7.54 -19.41
C ARG A 231 -17.75 -8.42 -18.58
N VAL A 232 -18.28 -8.98 -17.50
CA VAL A 232 -17.53 -9.89 -16.59
C VAL A 232 -18.28 -11.21 -16.50
N THR A 233 -17.58 -12.30 -16.86
CA THR A 233 -18.05 -13.68 -16.65
C THR A 233 -17.25 -14.31 -15.51
N LYS A 234 -17.92 -14.98 -14.57
CA LYS A 234 -17.34 -15.54 -13.35
C LYS A 234 -17.48 -17.05 -13.29
N HIS A 235 -16.41 -17.74 -12.92
CA HIS A 235 -16.40 -19.22 -12.79
C HIS A 235 -15.73 -19.66 -11.47
N PRO A 236 -16.43 -20.42 -10.58
CA PRO A 236 -17.88 -20.66 -10.68
C PRO A 236 -18.68 -19.36 -10.57
N ALA A 237 -19.91 -19.36 -11.11
CA ALA A 237 -20.76 -18.18 -11.04
C ALA A 237 -21.12 -17.81 -9.59
N ALA A 238 -21.41 -18.81 -8.77
CA ALA A 238 -21.63 -18.66 -7.34
C ALA A 238 -20.32 -18.89 -6.57
N ALA A 239 -19.92 -17.92 -5.78
CA ALA A 239 -18.80 -17.99 -4.84
C ALA A 239 -19.06 -16.99 -3.70
N PRO A 240 -18.40 -17.15 -2.53
CA PRO A 240 -18.41 -16.12 -1.49
C PRO A 240 -17.95 -14.78 -2.06
N PRO A 241 -18.47 -13.66 -1.53
CA PRO A 241 -18.01 -12.34 -1.96
C PRO A 241 -16.51 -12.18 -1.64
N LEU A 242 -15.81 -11.45 -2.52
CA LEU A 242 -14.45 -11.01 -2.21
C LEU A 242 -14.54 -9.99 -1.08
N ALA A 243 -14.09 -10.37 0.12
CA ALA A 243 -14.22 -9.57 1.33
C ALA A 243 -13.01 -9.77 2.24
N TYR A 244 -12.80 -8.86 3.16
CA TYR A 244 -11.90 -9.05 4.31
C TYR A 244 -12.62 -8.75 5.62
N ALA A 245 -12.24 -9.46 6.67
CA ALA A 245 -12.82 -9.32 7.99
C ALA A 245 -11.96 -8.45 8.91
N LEU A 246 -12.63 -7.68 9.76
CA LEU A 246 -12.08 -6.99 10.93
C LEU A 246 -12.70 -7.62 12.20
N PRO A 247 -12.17 -8.79 12.66
CA PRO A 247 -12.83 -9.61 13.67
C PRO A 247 -13.00 -8.90 15.01
N ALA A 248 -12.09 -8.00 15.38
CA ALA A 248 -12.17 -7.23 16.61
C ALA A 248 -13.44 -6.33 16.69
N TYR A 249 -14.08 -6.08 15.55
CA TYR A 249 -15.27 -5.25 15.41
C TYR A 249 -16.48 -6.02 14.87
N ASP A 250 -16.35 -7.33 14.67
CA ASP A 250 -17.38 -8.18 14.04
C ASP A 250 -17.82 -7.65 12.67
N LEU A 251 -16.88 -7.18 11.87
CA LEU A 251 -17.14 -6.59 10.56
C LEU A 251 -16.54 -7.43 9.43
N THR A 252 -17.29 -7.54 8.33
CA THR A 252 -16.80 -8.09 7.07
C THR A 252 -17.09 -7.10 5.95
N LEU A 253 -16.04 -6.66 5.25
CA LEU A 253 -16.10 -5.64 4.22
C LEU A 253 -15.96 -6.25 2.83
N PRO A 254 -17.05 -6.40 2.07
CA PRO A 254 -17.01 -6.76 0.66
C PRO A 254 -16.32 -5.68 -0.18
N TYR A 255 -15.56 -6.12 -1.19
CA TYR A 255 -14.89 -5.24 -2.14
C TYR A 255 -14.83 -5.84 -3.55
N ALA A 256 -14.58 -5.00 -4.55
CA ALA A 256 -14.31 -5.44 -5.92
C ALA A 256 -12.80 -5.53 -6.20
N PRO A 257 -12.34 -6.30 -7.20
CA PRO A 257 -10.93 -6.38 -7.56
C PRO A 257 -10.26 -5.04 -7.91
N ASP A 258 -11.04 -4.02 -8.28
CA ASP A 258 -10.53 -2.67 -8.56
C ASP A 258 -10.51 -1.77 -7.33
N ASP A 259 -11.28 -2.08 -6.29
CA ASP A 259 -11.32 -1.28 -5.08
C ASP A 259 -9.96 -1.30 -4.37
N PHE A 260 -9.55 -0.18 -3.79
CA PHE A 260 -8.35 -0.15 -2.97
C PHE A 260 -8.60 -0.88 -1.64
N THR A 261 -7.69 -1.76 -1.28
CA THR A 261 -7.63 -2.39 0.04
C THR A 261 -6.17 -2.51 0.47
N GLN A 262 -5.89 -2.47 1.75
CA GLN A 262 -4.56 -2.75 2.29
C GLN A 262 -4.14 -4.18 1.93
N VAL A 263 -2.96 -4.33 1.32
CA VAL A 263 -2.50 -5.63 0.79
C VAL A 263 -2.01 -6.61 1.86
N ASN A 264 -1.71 -6.12 3.05
CA ASN A 264 -1.35 -6.92 4.22
C ASN A 264 -2.53 -6.92 5.20
N LYS A 265 -3.39 -7.93 5.08
CA LYS A 265 -4.63 -8.05 5.88
C LYS A 265 -4.36 -8.10 7.38
N ALA A 266 -3.30 -8.80 7.80
CA ALA A 266 -2.94 -8.92 9.21
C ALA A 266 -2.56 -7.55 9.79
N LEU A 267 -1.61 -6.85 9.16
CA LEU A 267 -1.22 -5.53 9.61
C LEU A 267 -2.30 -4.46 9.41
N ASN A 268 -3.24 -4.64 8.47
CA ASN A 268 -4.40 -3.76 8.39
C ASN A 268 -5.30 -3.86 9.63
N ARG A 269 -5.50 -5.07 10.16
CA ARG A 269 -6.24 -5.26 11.42
C ARG A 269 -5.58 -4.53 12.59
N GLU A 270 -4.27 -4.64 12.70
CA GLU A 270 -3.46 -3.90 13.70
C GLU A 270 -3.55 -2.39 13.48
N LEU A 271 -3.39 -1.93 12.23
CA LEU A 271 -3.47 -0.52 11.86
C LEU A 271 -4.83 0.08 12.27
N VAL A 272 -5.93 -0.60 11.97
CA VAL A 272 -7.27 -0.15 12.37
C VAL A 272 -7.36 -0.04 13.88
N ALA A 273 -6.95 -1.07 14.63
CA ALA A 273 -7.02 -1.08 16.08
C ALA A 273 -6.21 0.08 16.70
N ILE A 274 -4.97 0.28 16.25
CA ILE A 274 -4.13 1.35 16.80
C ILE A 274 -4.59 2.75 16.37
N ALA A 275 -5.18 2.91 15.19
CA ALA A 275 -5.71 4.18 14.73
C ALA A 275 -6.93 4.61 15.55
N LEU A 276 -7.85 3.69 15.84
CA LEU A 276 -9.00 3.93 16.69
C LEU A 276 -8.56 4.25 18.14
N ALA A 277 -7.65 3.47 18.70
CA ALA A 277 -7.10 3.72 20.03
C ALA A 277 -6.39 5.09 20.10
N ALA A 278 -5.67 5.47 19.04
CA ALA A 278 -4.96 6.75 18.97
C ALA A 278 -5.89 7.96 18.82
N LEU A 279 -7.10 7.79 18.27
CA LEU A 279 -8.11 8.85 18.21
C LEU A 279 -8.63 9.21 19.60
N ASP A 280 -8.66 8.26 20.55
CA ASP A 280 -9.07 8.51 21.94
C ASP A 280 -10.45 9.20 22.02
N PHE A 281 -11.43 8.66 21.32
CA PHE A 281 -12.81 9.18 21.26
C PHE A 281 -13.72 8.46 22.26
N GLN A 282 -14.83 9.10 22.62
CA GLN A 282 -15.86 8.51 23.46
C GLN A 282 -17.08 8.09 22.61
N PRO A 283 -17.84 7.07 23.03
CA PRO A 283 -19.11 6.73 22.39
C PRO A 283 -20.05 7.94 22.28
N GLY A 284 -20.66 8.13 21.11
CA GLY A 284 -21.47 9.30 20.76
C GLY A 284 -20.66 10.52 20.29
N GLU A 285 -19.33 10.48 20.39
CA GLU A 285 -18.50 11.58 19.89
C GLU A 285 -18.46 11.57 18.36
N ARG A 286 -18.45 12.77 17.79
CA ARG A 286 -18.39 12.93 16.33
C ARG A 286 -16.95 12.87 15.82
N VAL A 287 -16.73 12.01 14.83
CA VAL A 287 -15.43 11.81 14.15
C VAL A 287 -15.56 12.14 12.67
N LEU A 288 -14.60 12.84 12.09
CA LEU A 288 -14.47 12.98 10.65
C LEU A 288 -13.39 12.01 10.13
N ASP A 289 -13.78 11.19 9.15
CA ASP A 289 -12.88 10.26 8.46
C ASP A 289 -12.70 10.71 7.00
N PHE A 290 -11.47 11.02 6.62
CA PHE A 290 -11.12 11.53 5.31
C PHE A 290 -10.33 10.50 4.50
N PHE A 291 -10.68 10.34 3.23
CA PHE A 291 -10.13 9.33 2.32
C PHE A 291 -10.49 7.90 2.76
N CYS A 292 -11.75 7.69 3.13
CA CYS A 292 -12.21 6.46 3.79
C CYS A 292 -12.12 5.20 2.93
N GLY A 293 -11.99 5.32 1.60
CA GLY A 293 -12.12 4.19 0.70
C GLY A 293 -13.46 3.47 0.86
N LEU A 294 -13.42 2.19 1.17
CA LEU A 294 -14.63 1.37 1.38
C LEU A 294 -15.10 1.28 2.85
N GLY A 295 -14.57 2.14 3.72
CA GLY A 295 -14.97 2.22 5.13
C GLY A 295 -14.05 1.49 6.10
N ASN A 296 -12.77 1.31 5.73
CA ASN A 296 -11.78 0.55 6.52
C ASN A 296 -11.64 1.03 7.98
N PHE A 297 -11.75 2.33 8.22
CA PHE A 297 -11.74 2.94 9.56
C PHE A 297 -13.14 3.39 10.00
N SER A 298 -13.93 3.94 9.05
CA SER A 298 -15.25 4.50 9.35
C SER A 298 -16.18 3.49 9.99
N LEU A 299 -16.22 2.24 9.48
CA LEU A 299 -17.12 1.23 10.02
C LEU A 299 -16.71 0.74 11.41
N PRO A 300 -15.43 0.45 11.69
CA PRO A 300 -14.96 0.19 13.06
C PRO A 300 -15.22 1.35 14.03
N LEU A 301 -15.07 2.60 13.59
CA LEU A 301 -15.41 3.79 14.42
C LEU A 301 -16.89 3.79 14.78
N ALA A 302 -17.78 3.59 13.80
CA ALA A 302 -19.21 3.53 14.02
C ALA A 302 -19.63 2.35 14.90
N GLN A 303 -19.04 1.17 14.69
CA GLN A 303 -19.24 -0.03 15.50
C GLN A 303 -18.81 0.20 16.96
N SER A 304 -17.77 0.98 17.18
CA SER A 304 -17.29 1.38 18.50
C SER A 304 -18.09 2.54 19.12
N GLY A 305 -19.16 2.99 18.49
CA GLY A 305 -20.10 3.95 19.03
C GLY A 305 -19.93 5.40 18.57
N ALA A 306 -18.96 5.72 17.69
CA ALA A 306 -18.81 7.07 17.15
C ALA A 306 -19.92 7.44 16.15
N GLU A 307 -20.20 8.75 16.02
CA GLU A 307 -20.95 9.31 14.90
C GLU A 307 -19.95 9.77 13.82
N VAL A 308 -19.94 9.09 12.69
CA VAL A 308 -18.88 9.29 11.69
C VAL A 308 -19.41 10.07 10.48
N LEU A 309 -18.84 11.25 10.23
CA LEU A 309 -18.95 11.89 8.91
C LEU A 309 -17.76 11.48 8.06
N VAL A 310 -18.06 10.86 6.95
CA VAL A 310 -17.08 10.22 6.07
C VAL A 310 -16.98 10.98 4.75
N LEU A 311 -15.78 11.32 4.33
CA LEU A 311 -15.51 12.13 3.16
C LEU A 311 -14.56 11.40 2.20
N GLU A 312 -15.03 11.19 0.98
CA GLU A 312 -14.30 10.44 -0.05
C GLU A 312 -14.47 11.12 -1.43
N GLY A 313 -13.43 11.06 -2.25
CA GLY A 313 -13.40 11.72 -3.56
C GLY A 313 -13.99 10.89 -4.71
N VAL A 314 -14.08 9.57 -4.55
CA VAL A 314 -14.47 8.63 -5.62
C VAL A 314 -15.90 8.13 -5.41
N ASP A 315 -16.79 8.37 -6.36
CA ASP A 315 -18.21 8.02 -6.25
C ASP A 315 -18.43 6.50 -6.03
N GLU A 316 -17.67 5.65 -6.72
CA GLU A 316 -17.77 4.20 -6.59
C GLU A 316 -17.36 3.74 -5.17
N MET A 317 -16.39 4.40 -4.55
CA MET A 317 -15.97 4.10 -3.17
C MET A 317 -17.01 4.57 -2.17
N VAL A 318 -17.59 5.75 -2.35
CA VAL A 318 -18.73 6.24 -1.54
C VAL A 318 -19.90 5.26 -1.60
N ALA A 319 -20.26 4.80 -2.80
CA ALA A 319 -21.35 3.83 -2.99
C ALA A 319 -21.04 2.50 -2.29
N ARG A 320 -19.79 2.01 -2.40
CA ARG A 320 -19.33 0.78 -1.76
C ARG A 320 -19.37 0.90 -0.23
N ALA A 321 -18.85 1.98 0.30
CA ALA A 321 -18.83 2.23 1.73
C ALA A 321 -20.24 2.36 2.33
N ASN A 322 -21.17 3.03 1.64
CA ASN A 322 -22.59 3.06 2.02
C ASN A 322 -23.22 1.66 2.02
N ALA A 323 -22.97 0.85 0.98
CA ALA A 323 -23.46 -0.52 0.92
C ALA A 323 -22.89 -1.38 2.07
N ASN A 324 -21.60 -1.22 2.38
CA ASN A 324 -20.95 -1.90 3.49
C ASN A 324 -21.56 -1.48 4.82
N ALA A 325 -21.80 -0.18 5.05
CA ALA A 325 -22.44 0.33 6.26
C ALA A 325 -23.86 -0.23 6.45
N ALA A 326 -24.66 -0.22 5.36
CA ALA A 326 -26.02 -0.76 5.39
C ALA A 326 -26.04 -2.27 5.71
N ALA A 327 -25.15 -3.05 5.07
CA ALA A 327 -25.04 -4.49 5.29
C ALA A 327 -24.63 -4.85 6.74
N GLN A 328 -23.95 -3.95 7.44
CA GLN A 328 -23.50 -4.12 8.84
C GLN A 328 -24.43 -3.43 9.85
N GLY A 329 -25.57 -2.83 9.41
CA GLY A 329 -26.49 -2.12 10.31
C GLY A 329 -25.93 -0.81 10.88
N LEU A 330 -24.94 -0.19 10.20
CA LEU A 330 -24.25 1.02 10.66
C LEU A 330 -24.63 2.28 9.87
N ALA A 331 -25.62 2.21 8.98
CA ALA A 331 -26.01 3.32 8.11
C ALA A 331 -26.42 4.59 8.90
N ASP A 332 -27.05 4.44 10.06
CA ASP A 332 -27.47 5.56 10.89
C ASP A 332 -26.31 6.28 11.59
N ARG A 333 -25.17 5.61 11.74
CA ARG A 333 -23.98 6.15 12.41
C ARG A 333 -22.90 6.64 11.43
N CYS A 334 -22.97 6.26 10.14
CA CYS A 334 -22.02 6.66 9.10
C CYS A 334 -22.73 7.50 8.04
N GLN A 335 -22.32 8.76 7.90
CA GLN A 335 -22.79 9.63 6.82
C GLN A 335 -21.70 9.78 5.78
N PHE A 336 -21.81 9.12 4.65
CA PHE A 336 -20.86 9.21 3.55
C PHE A 336 -21.19 10.37 2.61
N ARG A 337 -20.18 11.20 2.29
CA ARG A 337 -20.32 12.32 1.36
C ARG A 337 -19.17 12.34 0.37
N ARG A 338 -19.48 12.56 -0.90
CA ARG A 338 -18.46 12.84 -1.88
C ARG A 338 -17.89 14.24 -1.67
N ALA A 339 -16.55 14.36 -1.66
CA ALA A 339 -15.84 15.62 -1.59
C ALA A 339 -14.47 15.53 -2.30
N ASP A 340 -14.10 16.57 -3.05
CA ASP A 340 -12.72 16.67 -3.54
C ASP A 340 -11.82 17.11 -2.38
N LEU A 341 -11.08 16.15 -1.83
CA LEU A 341 -10.22 16.35 -0.67
C LEU A 341 -8.87 16.99 -1.04
N PHE A 342 -8.58 17.16 -2.33
CA PHE A 342 -7.39 17.89 -2.81
C PHE A 342 -7.64 19.38 -3.05
N ALA A 343 -8.90 19.83 -2.98
CA ALA A 343 -9.30 21.22 -3.16
C ALA A 343 -10.17 21.75 -2.01
N VAL A 344 -9.93 21.26 -0.79
CA VAL A 344 -10.70 21.64 0.41
C VAL A 344 -10.49 23.11 0.75
N THR A 345 -11.59 23.78 1.07
CA THR A 345 -11.63 25.19 1.49
C THR A 345 -12.13 25.33 2.93
N PRO A 346 -11.81 26.42 3.66
CA PRO A 346 -12.37 26.68 4.99
C PRO A 346 -13.91 26.72 5.01
N LYS A 347 -14.55 27.15 3.90
CA LYS A 347 -16.01 27.16 3.77
C LYS A 347 -16.58 25.73 3.77
N GLN A 348 -15.92 24.78 3.12
CA GLN A 348 -16.33 23.37 3.12
C GLN A 348 -16.13 22.75 4.50
N LEU A 349 -15.01 23.00 5.18
CA LEU A 349 -14.80 22.56 6.56
C LEU A 349 -15.92 23.02 7.48
N LYS A 350 -16.29 24.31 7.39
CA LYS A 350 -17.40 24.86 8.13
C LYS A 350 -18.72 24.15 7.82
N ALA A 351 -18.98 23.82 6.55
CA ALA A 351 -20.21 23.15 6.14
C ALA A 351 -20.27 21.67 6.61
N TRP A 352 -19.12 21.02 6.78
CA TRP A 352 -19.04 19.68 7.38
C TRP A 352 -19.27 19.68 8.89
N GLY A 353 -19.13 20.84 9.53
CA GLY A 353 -19.35 21.03 10.96
C GLY A 353 -18.12 20.62 11.80
N LYS A 354 -18.20 20.93 13.09
CA LYS A 354 -17.12 20.65 14.04
C LYS A 354 -17.08 19.18 14.45
N ALA A 355 -15.89 18.62 14.57
CA ALA A 355 -15.60 17.35 15.23
C ALA A 355 -14.24 17.48 15.92
N GLU A 356 -14.12 16.92 17.12
CA GLU A 356 -12.90 16.99 17.91
C GLU A 356 -11.85 15.96 17.49
N ARG A 357 -12.23 14.97 16.70
CA ARG A 357 -11.39 13.87 16.25
C ARG A 357 -11.43 13.75 14.74
N TRP A 358 -10.25 13.74 14.11
CA TRP A 358 -10.10 13.49 12.68
C TRP A 358 -9.20 12.31 12.42
N LEU A 359 -9.59 11.48 11.46
CA LEU A 359 -8.75 10.43 10.88
C LEU A 359 -8.48 10.76 9.43
N LEU A 360 -7.22 10.65 9.02
CA LEU A 360 -6.76 10.86 7.65
C LEU A 360 -5.98 9.64 7.18
N ASP A 361 -6.35 9.08 6.03
CA ASP A 361 -5.58 8.03 5.32
C ASP A 361 -5.43 8.40 3.84
N PRO A 362 -4.73 9.52 3.53
CA PRO A 362 -4.65 10.01 2.16
C PRO A 362 -3.76 9.13 1.27
N PRO A 363 -3.96 9.16 -0.05
CA PRO A 363 -3.04 8.56 -1.00
C PRO A 363 -1.67 9.27 -0.96
N ARG A 364 -0.71 8.79 -1.76
CA ARG A 364 0.69 9.29 -1.80
C ARG A 364 0.84 10.81 -1.95
N ALA A 365 -0.17 11.51 -2.44
CA ALA A 365 -0.17 12.96 -2.56
C ALA A 365 -0.30 13.70 -1.21
N GLY A 366 -0.73 13.01 -0.15
CA GLY A 366 -1.00 13.60 1.16
C GLY A 366 -2.31 14.37 1.21
N ALA A 367 -2.52 15.13 2.29
CA ALA A 367 -3.73 15.90 2.58
C ALA A 367 -3.47 17.41 2.69
N GLN A 368 -2.59 17.95 1.84
CA GLN A 368 -2.12 19.33 1.93
C GLN A 368 -3.25 20.36 2.00
N ALA A 369 -4.23 20.27 1.08
CA ALA A 369 -5.34 21.22 1.02
C ALA A 369 -6.20 21.16 2.30
N LEU A 370 -6.46 19.96 2.81
CA LEU A 370 -7.21 19.75 4.04
C LEU A 370 -6.48 20.37 5.25
N CYS A 371 -5.18 20.09 5.41
CA CYS A 371 -4.36 20.67 6.48
C CYS A 371 -4.28 22.21 6.37
N ALA A 372 -4.14 22.76 5.16
CA ALA A 372 -4.07 24.19 4.93
C ALA A 372 -5.41 24.90 5.22
N ALA A 373 -6.53 24.24 4.93
CA ALA A 373 -7.87 24.79 5.14
C ALA A 373 -8.29 24.86 6.61
N LEU A 374 -7.58 24.21 7.55
CA LEU A 374 -7.85 24.27 8.99
C LEU A 374 -7.85 25.72 9.48
N ASP A 375 -8.93 26.09 10.16
CA ASP A 375 -9.04 27.36 10.90
C ASP A 375 -9.21 27.07 12.41
N GLY A 376 -8.95 28.07 13.24
CA GLY A 376 -8.97 27.90 14.70
C GLY A 376 -10.32 27.46 15.28
N LYS A 377 -11.43 27.69 14.58
CA LYS A 377 -12.79 27.42 15.06
C LYS A 377 -13.28 25.99 14.77
N HIS A 378 -12.80 25.42 13.64
CA HIS A 378 -13.22 24.10 13.19
C HIS A 378 -12.07 23.07 13.27
N ALA A 379 -10.94 23.49 13.83
CA ALA A 379 -9.79 22.63 14.05
C ALA A 379 -10.13 21.57 15.12
N PRO A 380 -9.88 20.27 14.84
CA PRO A 380 -10.06 19.21 15.84
C PRO A 380 -9.02 19.32 16.95
N ALA A 381 -9.31 18.80 18.14
CA ALA A 381 -8.32 18.67 19.20
C ALA A 381 -7.25 17.60 18.86
N ARG A 382 -7.64 16.58 18.10
CA ARG A 382 -6.77 15.46 17.76
C ARG A 382 -6.94 15.01 16.30
N ILE A 383 -5.81 14.75 15.63
CA ILE A 383 -5.75 14.19 14.28
C ILE A 383 -4.90 12.94 14.31
N VAL A 384 -5.44 11.82 13.84
CA VAL A 384 -4.69 10.61 13.53
C VAL A 384 -4.46 10.60 12.03
N TYR A 385 -3.19 10.55 11.62
CA TYR A 385 -2.77 10.61 10.24
C TYR A 385 -2.03 9.32 9.86
N VAL A 386 -2.64 8.47 9.04
CA VAL A 386 -2.00 7.32 8.41
C VAL A 386 -1.35 7.78 7.12
N SER A 387 -0.14 7.33 6.81
CA SER A 387 0.59 7.80 5.63
C SER A 387 1.49 6.74 5.02
N CYS A 388 1.34 6.54 3.71
CA CYS A 388 2.23 5.69 2.91
C CYS A 388 3.37 6.47 2.23
N ASN A 389 3.55 7.77 2.54
CA ASN A 389 4.60 8.61 1.96
C ASN A 389 5.17 9.58 3.00
N PRO A 390 6.37 9.32 3.54
CA PRO A 390 6.98 10.16 4.58
C PRO A 390 7.24 11.60 4.14
N GLY A 391 7.49 11.86 2.84
CA GLY A 391 7.74 13.20 2.34
C GLY A 391 6.49 14.08 2.34
N THR A 392 5.33 13.54 1.93
CA THR A 392 4.06 14.29 1.98
C THR A 392 3.54 14.42 3.40
N LEU A 393 3.70 13.39 4.25
CA LEU A 393 3.41 13.51 5.68
C LEU A 393 4.25 14.63 6.32
N ALA A 394 5.54 14.69 6.02
CA ALA A 394 6.41 15.73 6.58
C ALA A 394 5.99 17.14 6.14
N ARG A 395 5.60 17.33 4.86
CA ARG A 395 5.03 18.59 4.36
C ARG A 395 3.74 18.96 5.10
N ASP A 396 2.83 18.01 5.26
CA ASP A 396 1.54 18.24 5.90
C ASP A 396 1.70 18.48 7.41
N ALA A 397 2.66 17.78 8.05
CA ALA A 397 3.06 18.02 9.44
C ALA A 397 3.59 19.43 9.66
N ALA A 398 4.38 19.99 8.72
CA ALA A 398 4.81 21.38 8.80
C ALA A 398 3.63 22.36 8.79
N ILE A 399 2.61 22.11 7.96
CA ILE A 399 1.39 22.92 7.92
C ILE A 399 0.62 22.80 9.25
N LEU A 400 0.44 21.58 9.76
CA LEU A 400 -0.24 21.36 11.04
C LEU A 400 0.49 22.04 12.20
N THR A 401 1.83 22.00 12.22
CA THR A 401 2.61 22.71 13.24
C THR A 401 2.38 24.22 13.19
N GLN A 402 2.32 24.81 11.99
CA GLN A 402 2.00 26.24 11.81
C GLN A 402 0.56 26.57 12.27
N LYS A 403 -0.35 25.59 12.28
CA LYS A 403 -1.73 25.73 12.78
C LYS A 403 -1.86 25.45 14.28
N GLY A 404 -0.74 25.27 15.00
CA GLY A 404 -0.70 25.09 16.44
C GLY A 404 -0.80 23.64 16.90
N TYR A 405 -0.62 22.66 15.98
CA TYR A 405 -0.52 21.26 16.40
C TYR A 405 0.92 20.88 16.74
N ARG A 406 1.07 20.00 17.71
CA ARG A 406 2.32 19.26 17.95
C ARG A 406 2.11 17.78 17.58
N MET A 407 3.15 17.16 17.06
CA MET A 407 3.15 15.71 16.83
C MET A 407 3.38 15.01 18.18
N GLU A 408 2.32 14.53 18.80
CA GLU A 408 2.36 13.87 20.11
C GLU A 408 3.12 12.55 20.06
N SER A 409 2.79 11.72 19.07
CA SER A 409 3.43 10.42 18.88
C SER A 409 3.42 10.02 17.40
N GLY A 410 4.27 9.04 17.10
CA GLY A 410 4.27 8.43 15.78
C GLY A 410 4.99 7.10 15.77
N ARG A 411 4.67 6.25 14.82
CA ARG A 411 5.29 4.95 14.60
C ARG A 411 5.25 4.51 13.15
N LEU A 412 6.14 3.61 12.80
CA LEU A 412 6.07 2.86 11.55
C LEU A 412 5.20 1.63 11.68
N LEU A 413 4.58 1.26 10.54
CA LEU A 413 4.03 -0.06 10.30
C LEU A 413 4.81 -0.70 9.15
N HIS A 414 5.42 -1.85 9.38
CA HIS A 414 6.17 -2.57 8.35
C HIS A 414 5.23 -3.32 7.40
N MET A 415 4.23 -2.58 6.89
CA MET A 415 3.13 -3.05 6.05
C MET A 415 3.64 -3.73 4.76
N PHE A 416 4.77 -3.26 4.25
CA PHE A 416 5.33 -3.65 2.95
C PHE A 416 6.77 -4.14 3.12
N ALA A 417 6.96 -5.27 3.82
CA ALA A 417 8.26 -5.92 3.92
C ALA A 417 8.88 -6.16 2.53
N GLN A 418 10.20 -6.20 2.45
CA GLN A 418 10.99 -6.41 1.23
C GLN A 418 10.92 -5.28 0.19
N THR A 419 10.17 -4.21 0.44
CA THR A 419 10.00 -3.08 -0.49
C THR A 419 10.47 -1.76 0.12
N ALA A 420 10.65 -0.72 -0.71
CA ALA A 420 10.98 0.63 -0.25
C ALA A 420 9.82 1.35 0.47
N HIS A 421 8.59 0.85 0.38
CA HIS A 421 7.43 1.55 0.91
C HIS A 421 7.47 1.68 2.43
N VAL A 422 7.14 2.89 2.89
CA VAL A 422 7.04 3.25 4.30
C VAL A 422 5.58 3.53 4.62
N GLU A 423 5.03 2.83 5.61
CA GLU A 423 3.73 3.13 6.19
C GLU A 423 3.93 3.66 7.60
N SER A 424 3.19 4.68 7.99
CA SER A 424 3.33 5.29 9.32
C SER A 424 2.00 5.82 9.85
N LEU A 425 1.88 5.87 11.16
CA LEU A 425 0.79 6.52 11.86
C LEU A 425 1.37 7.63 12.73
N ALA A 426 0.84 8.85 12.58
CA ALA A 426 1.20 10.02 13.37
C ALA A 426 -0.02 10.60 14.08
N VAL A 427 0.16 11.02 15.31
CA VAL A 427 -0.88 11.66 16.13
C VAL A 427 -0.52 13.11 16.35
N PHE A 428 -1.38 14.00 15.91
CA PHE A 428 -1.25 15.43 16.14
C PHE A 428 -2.31 15.90 17.12
N VAL A 429 -1.89 16.69 18.10
CA VAL A 429 -2.77 17.27 19.12
C VAL A 429 -2.60 18.78 19.18
N ARG A 430 -3.69 19.46 19.52
CA ARG A 430 -3.74 20.88 19.74
C ARG A 430 -4.38 21.13 21.11
N ASP A 431 -3.72 21.97 21.91
CA ASP A 431 -4.21 22.41 23.22
C ASP A 431 -5.35 23.42 23.09
#